data_5f34acd0cbe6ee1bb7c62736a148d363
#
_entry.id   5f34acd0cbe6ee1bb7c62736a148d363
#
_cell.length_a   1.000
_cell.length_b   1.000
_cell.length_c   1.000
_cell.angle_alpha   90.00
_cell.angle_beta   90.00
_cell.angle_gamma   90.00
#
_symmetry.space_group_name_H-M   'P 1'
#
loop_
_entity.id
_entity.type
_entity.pdbx_description
1 polymer ?
#
loop_
_entity_poly.entity_id
_entity_poly.type
_entity_poly.pdbx_seq_one_letter_code
_entity_poly.pdbx_strand_id
1 'polypeptide(L)'
;ELYYDSSQLQVVGYTTIGGNDLVKIKIDDKTIKYYDINSGLLERSEETTLVEGNSITTTRKFSDYTDVDGILYPFKTEIINGMQTITIEFEEIKFNEPFTESDFK
;
A
#
# COMPACT_ATOMS: atom_id res chain seq x y z
N GLU A 1 -7.08 9.02 -1.20
CA GLU A 1 -7.75 8.34 -0.09
C GLU A 1 -8.02 9.27 1.08
N LEU A 2 -7.52 10.46 1.00
CA LEU A 2 -7.80 11.45 2.01
C LEU A 2 -9.23 11.97 1.97
N TYR A 3 -9.92 11.67 0.90
CA TYR A 3 -11.24 12.22 0.65
C TYR A 3 -12.33 11.17 0.63
N TYR A 4 -12.09 10.03 1.26
CA TYR A 4 -13.14 9.07 1.39
C TYR A 4 -14.22 9.62 2.30
N ASP A 5 -15.47 9.46 1.87
CA ASP A 5 -16.59 9.75 2.71
C ASP A 5 -16.55 8.78 3.89
N SER A 6 -16.63 9.30 5.10
CA SER A 6 -16.56 8.46 6.28
C SER A 6 -17.66 7.41 6.33
N SER A 7 -18.78 7.67 5.65
CA SER A 7 -19.86 6.69 5.61
C SER A 7 -19.50 5.49 4.74
N GLN A 8 -18.50 5.61 3.88
CA GLN A 8 -18.07 4.52 3.02
C GLN A 8 -16.96 3.67 3.63
N LEU A 9 -16.34 4.16 4.69
CA LEU A 9 -15.27 3.44 5.33
C LEU A 9 -15.84 2.58 6.45
N GLN A 10 -15.47 1.31 6.44
CA GLN A 10 -15.93 0.37 7.44
C GLN A 10 -14.75 -0.35 8.06
N VAL A 11 -14.65 -0.29 9.37
CA VAL A 11 -13.68 -1.11 10.07
C VAL A 11 -14.21 -2.53 10.08
N VAL A 12 -13.54 -3.41 9.37
CA VAL A 12 -13.95 -4.80 9.24
C VAL A 12 -13.43 -5.63 10.41
N GLY A 13 -12.30 -5.23 10.97
CA GLY A 13 -11.72 -5.97 12.09
C GLY A 13 -10.28 -5.59 12.32
N TYR A 14 -9.64 -6.38 13.15
CA TYR A 14 -8.24 -6.18 13.50
C TYR A 14 -7.52 -7.49 13.29
N THR A 15 -6.25 -7.41 12.95
CA THR A 15 -5.44 -8.60 12.74
C THR A 15 -4.00 -8.30 13.10
N THR A 16 -3.21 -9.35 13.29
CA THR A 16 -1.78 -9.20 13.57
C THR A 16 -1.03 -9.92 12.48
N ILE A 17 -0.16 -9.19 11.80
CA ILE A 17 0.66 -9.74 10.72
C ILE A 17 2.10 -9.34 10.98
N GLY A 18 2.99 -10.33 11.04
CA GLY A 18 4.42 -10.08 11.23
C GLY A 18 4.73 -9.37 12.53
N GLY A 19 3.91 -9.56 13.56
CA GLY A 19 4.13 -8.92 14.85
C GLY A 19 3.52 -7.52 14.95
N ASN A 20 2.88 -7.03 13.90
CA ASN A 20 2.25 -5.71 13.91
C ASN A 20 0.74 -5.85 14.00
N ASP A 21 0.12 -5.02 14.83
CA ASP A 21 -1.32 -4.99 14.96
C ASP A 21 -1.88 -4.06 13.89
N LEU A 22 -2.79 -4.57 13.09
CA LEU A 22 -3.33 -3.85 11.96
C LEU A 22 -4.84 -3.71 12.08
N VAL A 23 -5.35 -2.59 11.60
CA VAL A 23 -6.79 -2.40 11.46
C VAL A 23 -7.14 -2.60 9.98
N LYS A 24 -8.19 -3.39 9.74
CA LYS A 24 -8.67 -3.68 8.40
C LYS A 24 -9.81 -2.73 8.09
N ILE A 25 -9.66 -1.95 7.04
CA ILE A 25 -10.68 -0.98 6.64
C ILE A 25 -11.14 -1.33 5.23
N LYS A 26 -12.44 -1.55 5.09
CA LYS A 26 -13.04 -1.80 3.80
C LYS A 26 -13.33 -0.45 3.14
N ILE A 27 -12.70 -0.21 2.00
CA ILE A 27 -12.87 1.03 1.25
C ILE A 27 -14.09 0.95 0.36
N ASP A 28 -14.22 -0.17 -0.36
CA ASP A 28 -15.38 -0.45 -1.19
C ASP A 28 -15.52 -1.96 -1.32
N ASP A 29 -16.39 -2.42 -2.20
CA ASP A 29 -16.66 -3.85 -2.33
C ASP A 29 -15.46 -4.64 -2.81
N LYS A 30 -14.44 -3.98 -3.33
CA LYS A 30 -13.30 -4.63 -3.95
C LYS A 30 -12.00 -4.40 -3.22
N THR A 31 -11.94 -3.42 -2.33
CA THR A 31 -10.67 -2.98 -1.76
C THR A 31 -10.71 -2.99 -0.24
N ILE A 32 -9.71 -3.63 0.35
CA ILE A 32 -9.51 -3.63 1.80
C ILE A 32 -8.09 -3.14 2.05
N LYS A 33 -7.93 -2.20 2.96
CA LYS A 33 -6.63 -1.67 3.34
C LYS A 33 -6.34 -1.99 4.80
N TYR A 34 -5.07 -2.23 5.07
CA TYR A 34 -4.60 -2.58 6.40
C TYR A 34 -3.64 -1.50 6.88
N TYR A 35 -3.98 -0.87 7.99
CA TYR A 35 -3.16 0.19 8.56
C TYR A 35 -2.58 -0.26 9.88
N ASP A 36 -1.32 0.08 10.11
CA ASP A 36 -0.67 -0.19 11.39
C ASP A 36 -1.32 0.68 12.46
N ILE A 37 -1.77 0.06 13.54
CA ILE A 37 -2.47 0.79 14.60
C ILE A 37 -1.55 1.78 15.30
N ASN A 38 -0.28 1.42 15.44
CA ASN A 38 0.67 2.24 16.17
C ASN A 38 1.21 3.41 15.36
N SER A 39 1.49 3.19 14.09
CA SER A 39 2.09 4.23 13.25
C SER A 39 1.08 4.95 12.36
N GLY A 40 -0.06 4.33 12.11
CA GLY A 40 -1.04 4.86 11.17
C GLY A 40 -0.67 4.66 9.73
N LEU A 41 0.41 3.94 9.45
CA LEU A 41 0.88 3.76 8.08
C LEU A 41 0.17 2.61 7.40
N LEU A 42 -0.04 2.76 6.09
CA LEU A 42 -0.62 1.70 5.27
C LEU A 42 0.40 0.59 5.11
N GLU A 43 0.04 -0.61 5.54
CA GLU A 43 0.95 -1.77 5.44
C GLU A 43 0.59 -2.68 4.28
N ARG A 44 -0.70 -2.74 3.93
CA ARG A 44 -1.15 -3.69 2.93
C ARG A 44 -2.43 -3.19 2.30
N SER A 45 -2.60 -3.49 1.03
CA SER A 45 -3.82 -3.21 0.31
C SER A 45 -4.19 -4.46 -0.49
N GLU A 46 -5.44 -4.88 -0.41
CA GLU A 46 -5.93 -6.01 -1.18
C GLU A 46 -7.07 -5.54 -2.05
N GLU A 47 -6.92 -5.75 -3.35
CA GLU A 47 -7.94 -5.36 -4.32
C GLU A 47 -8.34 -6.56 -5.15
N THR A 48 -9.65 -6.81 -5.23
CA THR A 48 -10.18 -7.94 -5.97
C THR A 48 -10.91 -7.43 -7.20
N THR A 49 -10.55 -7.99 -8.36
CA THR A 49 -11.21 -7.64 -9.62
C THR A 49 -11.68 -8.90 -10.32
N LEU A 50 -12.62 -8.73 -11.23
CA LEU A 50 -13.10 -9.84 -12.05
C LEU A 50 -12.48 -9.74 -13.44
N VAL A 51 -11.83 -10.81 -13.87
CA VAL A 51 -11.25 -10.90 -15.20
C VAL A 51 -11.80 -12.17 -15.83
N GLU A 52 -12.58 -12.00 -16.87
CA GLU A 52 -13.19 -13.12 -17.59
C GLU A 52 -13.94 -14.06 -16.66
N GLY A 53 -14.68 -13.47 -15.70
CA GLY A 53 -15.48 -14.26 -14.77
C GLY A 53 -14.71 -14.82 -13.58
N ASN A 54 -13.42 -14.61 -13.52
CA ASN A 54 -12.59 -15.09 -12.42
C ASN A 54 -12.20 -13.97 -11.48
N SER A 55 -12.27 -14.23 -10.18
CA SER A 55 -11.84 -13.26 -9.17
C SER A 55 -10.34 -13.32 -9.03
N ILE A 56 -9.69 -12.17 -9.18
CA ILE A 56 -8.25 -12.07 -8.98
C ILE A 56 -8.00 -11.02 -7.90
N THR A 57 -7.26 -11.41 -6.87
CA THR A 57 -6.91 -10.51 -5.78
C THR A 57 -5.46 -10.10 -5.94
N THR A 58 -5.24 -8.79 -6.00
CA THR A 58 -3.90 -8.21 -6.04
C THR A 58 -3.59 -7.67 -4.65
N THR A 59 -2.49 -8.12 -4.08
CA THR A 59 -2.05 -7.68 -2.77
C THR A 59 -0.82 -6.81 -2.94
N ARG A 60 -0.84 -5.62 -2.34
CA ARG A 60 0.31 -4.74 -2.29
C ARG A 60 0.74 -4.61 -0.85
N LYS A 61 2.02 -4.88 -0.60
CA LYS A 61 2.61 -4.75 0.73
C LYS A 61 3.61 -3.63 0.71
N PHE A 62 3.50 -2.75 1.69
CA PHE A 62 4.36 -1.57 1.78
C PHE A 62 5.24 -1.69 3.01
N SER A 63 6.53 -1.43 2.84
CA SER A 63 7.48 -1.55 3.95
C SER A 63 8.64 -0.59 3.73
N ASP A 64 9.55 -0.57 4.72
CA ASP A 64 10.74 0.30 4.68
C ASP A 64 10.36 1.76 4.49
N TYR A 65 9.37 2.21 5.26
CA TYR A 65 9.01 3.62 5.24
C TYR A 65 10.18 4.46 5.67
N THR A 66 10.50 5.44 4.85
CA THR A 66 11.67 6.28 5.06
C THR A 66 11.25 7.75 5.00
N ASP A 67 11.76 8.53 5.93
CA ASP A 67 11.48 9.94 5.99
C ASP A 67 12.26 10.67 4.89
N VAL A 68 11.53 11.38 4.03
CA VAL A 68 12.12 12.20 2.98
C VAL A 68 11.49 13.57 3.12
N ASP A 69 12.28 14.53 3.62
CA ASP A 69 11.83 15.92 3.84
C ASP A 69 10.58 15.98 4.73
N GLY A 70 10.55 15.15 5.77
CA GLY A 70 9.45 15.16 6.73
C GLY A 70 8.25 14.33 6.34
N ILE A 71 8.30 13.68 5.20
CA ILE A 71 7.20 12.83 4.73
C ILE A 71 7.68 11.41 4.63
N LEU A 72 6.88 10.47 5.12
CA LEU A 72 7.23 9.06 5.07
C LEU A 72 6.76 8.43 3.77
N TYR A 73 7.68 7.79 3.07
CA TYR A 73 7.39 7.06 1.84
C TYR A 73 7.80 5.60 1.99
N PRO A 74 7.01 4.67 1.44
CA PRO A 74 7.43 3.27 1.44
C PRO A 74 8.52 3.08 0.40
N PHE A 75 9.68 2.64 0.84
CA PHE A 75 10.80 2.41 -0.07
C PHE A 75 10.76 1.00 -0.64
N LYS A 76 9.89 0.15 -0.13
CA LYS A 76 9.72 -1.18 -0.68
C LYS A 76 8.24 -1.48 -0.86
N THR A 77 7.87 -1.89 -2.05
CA THR A 77 6.51 -2.29 -2.38
C THR A 77 6.55 -3.65 -3.04
N GLU A 78 5.80 -4.60 -2.50
CA GLU A 78 5.66 -5.90 -3.12
C GLU A 78 4.24 -6.01 -3.68
N ILE A 79 4.14 -6.39 -4.93
CA ILE A 79 2.85 -6.57 -5.60
C ILE A 79 2.71 -8.05 -5.92
N ILE A 80 1.70 -8.67 -5.33
CA ILE A 80 1.44 -10.09 -5.50
C ILE A 80 0.14 -10.24 -6.27
N ASN A 81 0.23 -10.83 -7.45
CA ASN A 81 -0.91 -11.02 -8.32
C ASN A 81 -0.89 -12.45 -8.84
N GLY A 82 -1.73 -13.29 -8.23
CA GLY A 82 -1.73 -14.70 -8.57
C GLY A 82 -0.39 -15.34 -8.23
N MET A 83 0.28 -15.87 -9.26
CA MET A 83 1.56 -16.53 -9.04
C MET A 83 2.75 -15.61 -9.24
N GLN A 84 2.50 -14.34 -9.54
CA GLN A 84 3.58 -13.39 -9.80
C GLN A 84 3.77 -12.47 -8.61
N THR A 85 5.02 -12.16 -8.32
CA THR A 85 5.38 -11.20 -7.29
C THR A 85 6.37 -10.22 -7.89
N ILE A 86 6.06 -8.94 -7.78
CA ILE A 86 6.93 -7.87 -8.26
C ILE A 86 7.35 -7.06 -7.05
N THR A 87 8.65 -6.85 -6.90
CA THR A 87 9.17 -6.06 -5.79
C THR A 87 9.78 -4.79 -6.36
N ILE A 88 9.37 -3.66 -5.83
CA ILE A 88 9.89 -2.35 -6.22
C ILE A 88 10.58 -1.77 -5.00
N GLU A 89 11.85 -1.44 -5.14
CA GLU A 89 12.63 -0.84 -4.06
C GLU A 89 13.27 0.44 -4.54
N PHE A 90 13.21 1.46 -3.68
CA PHE A 90 13.89 2.70 -3.93
C PHE A 90 15.11 2.79 -3.01
N GLU A 91 16.20 3.35 -3.54
CA GLU A 91 17.37 3.61 -2.70
C GLU A 91 17.33 5.03 -2.17
N GLU A 92 16.78 5.94 -2.97
CA GLU A 92 16.78 7.34 -2.62
C GLU A 92 15.71 8.07 -3.40
N ILE A 93 15.04 9.02 -2.73
CA ILE A 93 14.09 9.91 -3.40
C ILE A 93 14.62 11.34 -3.22
N LYS A 94 14.78 12.05 -4.34
CA LYS A 94 15.26 13.42 -4.33
C LYS A 94 14.18 14.35 -4.86
N PHE A 95 13.83 15.35 -4.06
CA PHE A 95 12.77 16.26 -4.46
C PHE A 95 13.26 17.64 -4.84
N ASN A 96 14.44 18.03 -4.36
CA ASN A 96 14.90 19.40 -4.52
C ASN A 96 15.88 19.58 -5.68
N GLU A 97 16.12 18.54 -6.44
CA GLU A 97 17.03 18.59 -7.58
C GLU A 97 16.24 18.56 -8.87
N PRO A 98 16.65 19.36 -9.86
CA PRO A 98 15.96 19.27 -11.15
C PRO A 98 16.21 17.90 -11.78
N PHE A 99 15.18 17.36 -12.38
CA PHE A 99 15.32 16.08 -13.05
C PHE A 99 15.84 16.29 -14.45
N THR A 100 16.77 15.43 -14.85
CA THR A 100 17.27 15.40 -16.21
C THR A 100 16.92 14.04 -16.78
N GLU A 101 17.16 13.86 -18.08
CA GLU A 101 16.89 12.56 -18.68
C GLU A 101 17.66 11.45 -18.00
N SER A 102 18.88 11.72 -17.55
CA SER A 102 19.68 10.70 -16.94
C SER A 102 19.12 10.24 -15.60
N ASP A 103 18.25 11.02 -14.98
CA ASP A 103 17.65 10.64 -13.71
C ASP A 103 16.59 9.56 -13.86
N PHE A 104 16.15 9.31 -15.07
CA PHE A 104 15.10 8.34 -15.33
C PHE A 104 15.61 7.07 -16.00
N LYS A 105 16.89 6.89 -16.07
CA LYS A 105 17.45 5.74 -16.79
C LYS A 105 18.24 4.79 -15.90
#